data_85923560242aafdd5168c5b50e315b15
#
_entry.id   85923560242aafdd5168c5b50e315b15
#
_cell.length_a   1.000
_cell.length_b   1.000
_cell.length_c   1.000
_cell.angle_alpha   90.00
_cell.angle_beta   90.00
_cell.angle_gamma   90.00
#
_symmetry.space_group_name_H-M   'P 1'
#
loop_
_entity.id
_entity.type
_entity.pdbx_description
1 polymer ?
#
loop_
_entity_poly.entity_id
_entity_poly.type
_entity_poly.pdbx_seq_one_letter_code
_entity_poly.pdbx_strand_id
1 'polypeptide(L)'
;MNISFSVNDDILLSLKEDAEEFTQNLRFLSALTLYRKNRLSLGKAAELAGYNKPDFINKLRLEKEAIFDFNETEIDQIFADVEKLP
;
A
#
# COMPACT_ATOMS: atom_id res chain seq x y z
N MET A 1 -1.62 17.80 -8.25
CA MET A 1 -2.53 17.06 -9.16
C MET A 1 -3.47 16.19 -8.36
N ASN A 2 -4.75 16.24 -8.68
CA ASN A 2 -5.75 15.41 -8.02
C ASN A 2 -6.31 14.42 -9.04
N ILE A 3 -6.46 13.18 -8.59
CA ILE A 3 -7.03 12.12 -9.40
C ILE A 3 -8.27 11.61 -8.68
N SER A 4 -9.37 11.51 -9.38
CA SER A 4 -10.61 11.00 -8.80
C SER A 4 -11.30 10.05 -9.76
N PHE A 5 -12.07 9.13 -9.21
CA PHE A 5 -12.90 8.22 -9.98
C PHE A 5 -14.11 7.84 -9.13
N SER A 6 -15.13 7.31 -9.79
CA SER A 6 -16.37 6.95 -9.12
C SER A 6 -16.48 5.46 -8.92
N VAL A 7 -16.98 5.05 -7.76
CA VAL A 7 -17.34 3.66 -7.49
C VAL A 7 -18.79 3.61 -7.04
N ASN A 8 -19.44 2.49 -7.31
CA ASN A 8 -20.80 2.27 -6.83
C ASN A 8 -20.82 2.09 -5.33
N ASP A 9 -21.85 2.59 -4.68
CA ASP A 9 -22.01 2.44 -3.23
C ASP A 9 -22.00 0.99 -2.78
N ASP A 10 -22.47 0.07 -3.63
CA ASP A 10 -22.43 -1.37 -3.35
C ASP A 10 -21.05 -1.88 -2.99
N ILE A 11 -20.02 -1.32 -3.61
CA ILE A 11 -18.63 -1.74 -3.34
C ILE A 11 -18.24 -1.36 -1.93
N LEU A 12 -18.56 -0.14 -1.51
CA LEU A 12 -18.26 0.33 -0.15
C LEU A 12 -19.03 -0.50 0.89
N LEU A 13 -20.30 -0.79 0.61
CA LEU A 13 -21.11 -1.62 1.51
C LEU A 13 -20.55 -3.04 1.63
N SER A 14 -20.10 -3.60 0.52
CA SER A 14 -19.51 -4.95 0.52
C SER A 14 -18.24 -5.00 1.35
N LEU A 15 -17.44 -3.94 1.34
CA LEU A 15 -16.20 -3.85 2.08
C LEU A 15 -16.40 -3.38 3.51
N LYS A 16 -17.60 -2.87 3.83
CA LYS A 16 -17.91 -2.27 5.12
C LYS A 16 -16.98 -1.10 5.44
N GLU A 17 -16.67 -0.32 4.40
CA GLU A 17 -15.79 0.85 4.51
C GLU A 17 -16.53 2.10 4.07
N ASP A 18 -16.20 3.25 4.66
CA ASP A 18 -16.65 4.51 4.13
C ASP A 18 -15.69 4.96 3.00
N ALA A 19 -16.03 6.07 2.34
CA ALA A 19 -15.24 6.56 1.20
C ALA A 19 -13.81 6.91 1.60
N GLU A 20 -13.62 7.45 2.80
CA GLU A 20 -12.30 7.84 3.29
C GLU A 20 -11.43 6.61 3.56
N GLU A 21 -11.97 5.62 4.25
CA GLU A 21 -11.27 4.36 4.50
C GLU A 21 -10.91 3.65 3.20
N PHE A 22 -11.86 3.60 2.28
CA PHE A 22 -11.64 2.98 0.98
C PHE A 22 -10.53 3.67 0.21
N THR A 23 -10.55 5.01 0.18
CA THR A 23 -9.53 5.80 -0.50
C THR A 23 -8.15 5.54 0.08
N GLN A 24 -8.05 5.53 1.40
CA GLN A 24 -6.76 5.28 2.07
C GLN A 24 -6.24 3.88 1.78
N ASN A 25 -7.10 2.88 1.87
CA ASN A 25 -6.73 1.50 1.58
C ASN A 25 -6.32 1.32 0.12
N LEU A 26 -7.05 1.94 -0.80
CA LEU A 26 -6.73 1.87 -2.22
C LEU A 26 -5.38 2.48 -2.52
N ARG A 27 -5.07 3.63 -1.91
CA ARG A 27 -3.77 4.28 -2.07
C ARG A 27 -2.65 3.36 -1.58
N PHE A 28 -2.83 2.75 -0.42
CA PHE A 28 -1.82 1.84 0.13
C PHE A 28 -1.62 0.62 -0.78
N LEU A 29 -2.70 -0.04 -1.18
CA LEU A 29 -2.63 -1.23 -2.02
C LEU A 29 -2.01 -0.94 -3.38
N SER A 30 -2.34 0.21 -3.96
CA SER A 30 -1.74 0.64 -5.24
C SER A 30 -0.25 0.87 -5.08
N ALA A 31 0.15 1.57 -4.03
CA ALA A 31 1.55 1.87 -3.76
C ALA A 31 2.36 0.59 -3.56
N LEU A 32 1.81 -0.33 -2.78
CA LEU A 32 2.45 -1.61 -2.52
C LEU A 32 2.66 -2.41 -3.80
N THR A 33 1.62 -2.49 -4.63
CA THR A 33 1.67 -3.22 -5.89
C THR A 33 2.70 -2.62 -6.85
N LEU A 34 2.72 -1.29 -6.97
CA LEU A 34 3.65 -0.61 -7.86
C LEU A 34 5.09 -0.72 -7.36
N TYR A 35 5.30 -0.67 -6.06
CA TYR A 35 6.62 -0.90 -5.49
C TYR A 35 7.10 -2.33 -5.77
N ARG A 36 6.24 -3.29 -5.53
CA ARG A 36 6.53 -4.71 -5.74
C ARG A 36 6.92 -5.01 -7.20
N LYS A 37 6.28 -4.31 -8.14
CA LYS A 37 6.56 -4.48 -9.58
C LYS A 37 7.71 -3.60 -10.07
N ASN A 38 8.45 -2.98 -9.17
CA ASN A 38 9.56 -2.09 -9.50
C ASN A 38 9.15 -0.87 -10.34
N ARG A 39 7.89 -0.44 -10.21
CA ARG A 39 7.38 0.74 -10.91
C ARG A 39 7.58 2.01 -10.09
N LEU A 40 7.66 1.88 -8.77
CA LEU A 40 7.92 3.00 -7.87
C LEU A 40 8.99 2.60 -6.86
N SER A 41 9.84 3.57 -6.49
CA SER A 41 10.76 3.39 -5.37
C SER A 41 9.98 3.33 -4.06
N LEU A 42 10.63 2.85 -3.00
CA LEU A 42 10.00 2.82 -1.68
C LEU A 42 9.50 4.19 -1.24
N GLY A 43 10.33 5.23 -1.44
CA GLY A 43 9.94 6.60 -1.07
C GLY A 43 8.74 7.09 -1.84
N LYS A 44 8.70 6.83 -3.15
CA LYS A 44 7.55 7.23 -3.98
C LYS A 44 6.31 6.43 -3.65
N ALA A 45 6.46 5.15 -3.35
CA ALA A 45 5.32 4.32 -2.93
C ALA A 45 4.74 4.83 -1.62
N ALA A 46 5.58 5.16 -0.64
CA ALA A 46 5.13 5.73 0.63
C ALA A 46 4.38 7.04 0.39
N GLU A 47 4.91 7.90 -0.47
CA GLU A 47 4.27 9.16 -0.83
C GLU A 47 2.89 8.94 -1.45
N LEU A 48 2.78 8.01 -2.38
CA LEU A 48 1.49 7.66 -2.99
C LEU A 48 0.50 7.16 -1.95
N ALA A 49 0.97 6.35 -1.02
CA ALA A 49 0.12 5.81 0.04
C ALA A 49 -0.28 6.86 1.09
N GLY A 50 0.38 8.01 1.09
CA GLY A 50 0.12 9.06 2.07
C GLY A 50 0.83 8.86 3.40
N TYR A 51 1.92 8.10 3.39
CA TYR A 51 2.74 7.83 4.58
C TYR A 51 4.15 8.34 4.39
N ASN A 52 4.85 8.62 5.50
CA ASN A 52 6.30 8.74 5.44
C ASN A 52 6.90 7.32 5.38
N LYS A 53 8.21 7.21 5.10
CA LYS A 53 8.84 5.90 4.97
C LYS A 53 8.68 5.01 6.21
N PRO A 54 8.96 5.49 7.44
CA PRO A 54 8.79 4.66 8.63
C PRO A 54 7.37 4.15 8.81
N ASP A 55 6.38 4.99 8.60
CA ASP A 55 4.97 4.61 8.74
C ASP A 55 4.56 3.61 7.67
N PHE A 56 5.03 3.81 6.43
CA PHE A 56 4.77 2.87 5.36
C PHE A 56 5.33 1.48 5.67
N ILE A 57 6.56 1.44 6.18
CA ILE A 57 7.21 0.19 6.59
C ILE A 57 6.40 -0.49 7.68
N ASN A 58 5.96 0.27 8.69
CA ASN A 58 5.13 -0.27 9.75
C ASN A 58 3.82 -0.83 9.21
N LYS A 59 3.20 -0.13 8.27
CA LYS A 59 1.98 -0.59 7.63
C LYS A 59 2.20 -1.89 6.86
N LEU A 60 3.33 -2.01 6.17
CA LEU A 60 3.71 -3.25 5.49
C LEU A 60 3.78 -4.41 6.46
N ARG A 61 4.37 -4.19 7.63
CA ARG A 61 4.47 -5.23 8.66
C ARG A 61 3.11 -5.64 9.18
N LEU A 62 2.24 -4.67 9.44
CA LEU A 62 0.89 -4.94 9.95
C LEU A 62 0.04 -5.68 8.93
N GLU A 63 0.23 -5.41 7.66
CA GLU A 63 -0.54 -6.02 6.58
C GLU A 63 0.04 -7.35 6.09
N LYS A 64 1.17 -7.77 6.62
CA LYS A 64 1.84 -9.00 6.19
C LYS A 64 0.90 -10.21 6.21
N GLU A 65 0.12 -10.35 7.25
CA GLU A 65 -0.81 -11.48 7.39
C GLU A 65 -2.08 -11.31 6.59
N ALA A 66 -2.45 -10.08 6.26
CA ALA A 66 -3.67 -9.76 5.53
C ALA A 66 -3.47 -9.77 4.01
N ILE A 67 -2.23 -9.75 3.52
CA ILE A 67 -1.91 -9.70 2.10
C ILE A 67 -1.53 -11.09 1.65
N PHE A 68 -2.51 -11.85 1.20
CA PHE A 68 -2.36 -13.27 0.87
C PHE A 68 -1.56 -13.52 -0.40
N ASP A 69 -1.44 -12.53 -1.28
CA ASP A 69 -0.70 -12.65 -2.53
C ASP A 69 0.80 -12.54 -2.34
N PHE A 70 1.25 -12.15 -1.14
CA PHE A 70 2.66 -12.04 -0.82
C PHE A 70 3.13 -13.31 -0.12
N ASN A 71 4.22 -13.88 -0.57
CA ASN A 71 4.90 -14.92 0.19
C ASN A 71 5.94 -14.26 1.11
N GLU A 72 6.50 -15.04 2.02
CA GLU A 72 7.48 -14.53 2.98
C GLU A 72 8.72 -13.96 2.29
N THR A 73 9.15 -14.58 1.20
CA THR A 73 10.32 -14.12 0.46
C THR A 73 10.10 -12.73 -0.11
N GLU A 74 8.92 -12.47 -0.67
CA GLU A 74 8.61 -11.15 -1.22
C GLU A 74 8.62 -10.07 -0.15
N ILE A 75 8.05 -10.37 1.02
CA ILE A 75 8.03 -9.43 2.13
C ILE A 75 9.43 -9.20 2.67
N ASP A 76 10.23 -10.26 2.80
CA ASP A 76 11.61 -10.15 3.24
C ASP A 76 12.43 -9.28 2.29
N GLN A 77 12.20 -9.37 0.99
CA GLN A 77 12.86 -8.51 0.00
C GLN A 77 12.49 -7.06 0.19
N ILE A 78 11.22 -6.77 0.49
CA ILE A 78 10.77 -5.40 0.77
C ILE A 78 11.53 -4.84 1.97
N PHE A 79 11.65 -5.60 3.04
CA PHE A 79 12.35 -5.15 4.24
C PHE A 79 13.86 -5.08 4.03
N ALA A 80 14.43 -5.97 3.23
CA ALA A 80 15.84 -5.90 2.88
C ALA A 80 16.16 -4.64 2.09
N ASP A 81 15.28 -4.22 1.18
CA ASP A 81 15.43 -2.96 0.44
C ASP A 81 15.43 -1.76 1.38
N VAL A 82 14.57 -1.80 2.40
CA VAL A 82 14.50 -0.74 3.41
C VAL A 82 15.81 -0.65 4.18
N GLU A 83 16.40 -1.77 4.56
CA GLU A 83 17.66 -1.81 5.30
C GLU A 83 18.83 -1.23 4.50
N LYS A 84 18.75 -1.25 3.19
CA LYS A 84 19.79 -0.71 2.31
C LYS A 84 19.67 0.79 2.09
N LEU A 85 18.58 1.41 2.51
CA LEU A 85 18.39 2.85 2.35
C LEU A 85 19.19 3.62 3.40
N PRO A 86 19.77 4.76 3.00
CA PRO A 86 20.53 5.58 3.95
C PRO A 86 19.64 6.21 5.01
#